data_0a0efe3a35d10357afa22a538f29c717
#
_entry.id   0a0efe3a35d10357afa22a538f29c717
#
_cell.length_a   1.000
_cell.length_b   1.000
_cell.length_c   1.000
_cell.angle_alpha   90.00
_cell.angle_beta   90.00
_cell.angle_gamma   90.00
#
_symmetry.space_group_name_H-M   'P 1'
#
loop_
_entity.id
_entity.type
_entity.pdbx_description
1 polymer ?
#
loop_
_entity_poly.entity_id
_entity_poly.type
_entity_poly.pdbx_seq_one_letter_code
_entity_poly.pdbx_strand_id
1 'polypeptide(L)'
;MKPSHLLWTIAAGISGLGAAWAHGGATGIVKERMDAMTEISRNVKLVGQMLKGNAAYDGVEIARAGQAIAAHAGDTMIKLFPEDSLNAPSEASPSIWNEWSQFSGYADSLRTSAQSLKGLAEQGADQKVVAAAFGKMAGTCKACHEAFRIKK
;
A
#
# COMPACT_ATOMS: atom_id res chain seq x y z
N MET A 1 -13.86 -45.80 -56.49
CA MET A 1 -13.75 -44.43 -55.96
C MET A 1 -13.94 -44.47 -54.46
N LYS A 2 -12.89 -44.28 -53.62
CA LYS A 2 -12.91 -44.29 -52.15
C LYS A 2 -12.98 -42.87 -51.64
N PRO A 3 -13.86 -42.50 -50.68
CA PRO A 3 -13.77 -41.20 -50.00
C PRO A 3 -12.79 -41.31 -48.84
N SER A 4 -11.82 -40.39 -48.83
CA SER A 4 -10.86 -40.20 -47.72
C SER A 4 -11.53 -39.40 -46.61
N HIS A 5 -11.64 -39.98 -45.42
CA HIS A 5 -12.08 -39.29 -44.19
C HIS A 5 -10.91 -38.53 -43.59
N LEU A 6 -10.95 -37.20 -43.64
CA LEU A 6 -9.98 -36.29 -43.03
C LEU A 6 -10.39 -36.11 -41.57
N LEU A 7 -9.62 -36.75 -40.66
CA LEU A 7 -9.78 -36.56 -39.21
C LEU A 7 -9.17 -35.23 -38.77
N TRP A 8 -10.01 -34.31 -38.40
CA TRP A 8 -9.58 -33.06 -37.75
C TRP A 8 -9.37 -33.30 -36.25
N THR A 9 -8.11 -33.35 -35.83
CA THR A 9 -7.72 -33.33 -34.41
C THR A 9 -7.78 -31.91 -33.89
N ILE A 10 -8.77 -31.63 -33.02
CA ILE A 10 -8.85 -30.40 -32.27
C ILE A 10 -7.87 -30.51 -31.12
N ALA A 11 -6.75 -29.77 -31.22
CA ALA A 11 -5.82 -29.56 -30.11
C ALA A 11 -6.44 -28.55 -29.14
N ALA A 12 -6.96 -29.02 -28.00
CA ALA A 12 -7.39 -28.16 -26.91
C ALA A 12 -6.17 -27.54 -26.24
N GLY A 13 -5.89 -26.28 -26.57
CA GLY A 13 -4.89 -25.47 -25.89
C GLY A 13 -5.32 -25.16 -24.46
N ILE A 14 -4.67 -25.76 -23.50
CA ILE A 14 -4.79 -25.40 -22.08
C ILE A 14 -4.08 -24.06 -21.90
N SER A 15 -4.83 -22.96 -21.93
CA SER A 15 -4.36 -21.63 -21.54
C SER A 15 -4.17 -21.64 -20.02
N GLY A 16 -2.94 -21.91 -19.56
CA GLY A 16 -2.55 -21.73 -18.17
C GLY A 16 -2.72 -20.27 -17.79
N LEU A 17 -3.71 -19.97 -16.95
CA LEU A 17 -3.84 -18.69 -16.24
C LEU A 17 -2.65 -18.56 -15.30
N GLY A 18 -1.56 -17.95 -15.79
CA GLY A 18 -0.46 -17.49 -14.96
C GLY A 18 -0.99 -16.43 -14.00
N ALA A 19 -1.30 -16.80 -12.75
CA ALA A 19 -1.56 -15.85 -11.70
C ALA A 19 -0.33 -14.94 -11.59
N ALA A 20 -0.47 -13.67 -11.91
CA ALA A 20 0.57 -12.68 -11.74
C ALA A 20 0.96 -12.63 -10.25
N TRP A 21 2.18 -13.02 -9.93
CA TRP A 21 2.74 -13.05 -8.58
C TRP A 21 3.10 -11.61 -8.17
N ALA A 22 2.08 -10.80 -7.90
CA ALA A 22 2.24 -9.38 -7.57
C ALA A 22 3.03 -9.14 -6.27
N HIS A 23 3.20 -10.16 -5.42
CA HIS A 23 3.86 -10.06 -4.11
C HIS A 23 4.94 -11.14 -3.87
N GLY A 24 5.63 -11.58 -4.93
CA GLY A 24 6.80 -12.47 -4.78
C GLY A 24 6.51 -13.78 -4.01
N GLY A 25 5.26 -14.28 -4.02
CA GLY A 25 4.88 -15.51 -3.32
C GLY A 25 4.46 -15.32 -1.85
N ALA A 26 4.25 -14.10 -1.39
CA ALA A 26 3.74 -13.84 -0.04
C ALA A 26 2.37 -14.50 0.18
N THR A 27 2.19 -15.11 1.37
CA THR A 27 0.92 -15.72 1.83
C THR A 27 0.61 -15.29 3.26
N GLY A 28 -0.62 -15.54 3.73
CA GLY A 28 -1.04 -15.25 5.11
C GLY A 28 -0.80 -13.79 5.50
N ILE A 29 -0.38 -13.59 6.75
CA ILE A 29 -0.20 -12.26 7.34
C ILE A 29 0.83 -11.38 6.60
N VAL A 30 1.86 -11.99 5.99
CA VAL A 30 2.84 -11.26 5.18
C VAL A 30 2.19 -10.67 3.94
N LYS A 31 1.31 -11.44 3.28
CA LYS A 31 0.55 -10.95 2.13
C LYS A 31 -0.39 -9.82 2.53
N GLU A 32 -1.14 -9.96 3.62
CA GLU A 32 -2.05 -8.93 4.12
C GLU A 32 -1.31 -7.62 4.41
N ARG A 33 -0.12 -7.70 5.02
CA ARG A 33 0.77 -6.56 5.25
C ARG A 33 1.20 -5.89 3.95
N MET A 34 1.63 -6.67 2.96
CA MET A 34 2.07 -6.16 1.66
C MET A 34 0.90 -5.54 0.87
N ASP A 35 -0.29 -6.12 0.94
CA ASP A 35 -1.50 -5.56 0.34
C ASP A 35 -1.86 -4.21 0.98
N ALA A 36 -1.85 -4.12 2.31
CA ALA A 36 -2.10 -2.86 3.02
C ALA A 36 -1.08 -1.77 2.65
N MET A 37 0.21 -2.11 2.57
CA MET A 37 1.26 -1.17 2.12
C MET A 37 1.07 -0.76 0.67
N THR A 38 0.60 -1.65 -0.19
CA THR A 38 0.28 -1.36 -1.59
C THR A 38 -0.88 -0.36 -1.69
N GLU A 39 -1.94 -0.55 -0.90
CA GLU A 39 -3.06 0.40 -0.86
C GLU A 39 -2.64 1.77 -0.35
N ILE A 40 -1.87 1.84 0.73
CA ILE A 40 -1.28 3.10 1.23
C ILE A 40 -0.47 3.76 0.12
N SER A 41 0.44 3.04 -0.52
CA SER A 41 1.32 3.54 -1.57
C SER A 41 0.55 4.10 -2.77
N ARG A 42 -0.52 3.40 -3.20
CA ARG A 42 -1.38 3.84 -4.31
C ARG A 42 -2.03 5.20 -3.99
N ASN A 43 -2.56 5.35 -2.79
CA ASN A 43 -3.21 6.59 -2.35
C ASN A 43 -2.21 7.75 -2.17
N VAL A 44 -1.03 7.47 -1.61
CA VAL A 44 0.06 8.46 -1.51
C VAL A 44 0.50 8.93 -2.91
N LYS A 45 0.65 8.00 -3.86
CA LYS A 45 1.02 8.34 -5.24
C LYS A 45 -0.06 9.21 -5.91
N LEU A 46 -1.35 8.88 -5.74
CA LEU A 46 -2.47 9.64 -6.28
C LEU A 46 -2.42 11.11 -5.80
N VAL A 47 -2.37 11.32 -4.49
CA VAL A 47 -2.28 12.68 -3.89
C VAL A 47 -1.02 13.40 -4.36
N GLY A 48 0.12 12.70 -4.39
CA GLY A 48 1.39 13.28 -4.85
C GLY A 48 1.36 13.74 -6.30
N GLN A 49 0.64 13.04 -7.21
CA GLN A 49 0.48 13.47 -8.60
C GLN A 49 -0.35 14.76 -8.70
N MET A 50 -1.43 14.86 -7.94
CA MET A 50 -2.28 16.07 -7.91
C MET A 50 -1.50 17.29 -7.37
N LEU A 51 -0.78 17.11 -6.25
CA LEU A 51 -0.03 18.20 -5.63
C LEU A 51 1.16 18.68 -6.47
N LYS A 52 1.72 17.81 -7.32
CA LYS A 52 2.79 18.16 -8.28
C LYS A 52 2.27 18.77 -9.59
N GLY A 53 0.95 18.85 -9.79
CA GLY A 53 0.35 19.31 -11.04
C GLY A 53 0.39 18.30 -12.19
N ASN A 54 0.72 17.04 -11.93
CA ASN A 54 0.71 15.97 -12.94
C ASN A 54 -0.69 15.35 -13.13
N ALA A 55 -1.65 15.71 -12.27
CA ALA A 55 -3.06 15.40 -12.37
C ALA A 55 -3.86 16.59 -11.88
N ALA A 56 -5.13 16.71 -12.29
CA ALA A 56 -6.03 17.76 -11.81
C ALA A 56 -6.17 17.67 -10.29
N TYR A 57 -6.11 18.82 -9.62
CA TYR A 57 -6.33 18.88 -8.17
C TYR A 57 -7.81 18.62 -7.85
N ASP A 58 -8.06 17.65 -6.99
CA ASP A 58 -9.41 17.28 -6.53
C ASP A 58 -9.38 17.02 -5.02
N GLY A 59 -9.98 17.95 -4.25
CA GLY A 59 -10.05 17.85 -2.79
C GLY A 59 -10.86 16.65 -2.31
N VAL A 60 -11.88 16.23 -3.05
CA VAL A 60 -12.71 15.07 -2.69
C VAL A 60 -11.88 13.77 -2.82
N GLU A 61 -11.12 13.63 -3.89
CA GLU A 61 -10.24 12.48 -4.10
C GLU A 61 -9.08 12.48 -3.09
N ILE A 62 -8.54 13.64 -2.72
CA ILE A 62 -7.52 13.75 -1.67
C ILE A 62 -8.11 13.32 -0.32
N ALA A 63 -9.33 13.73 0.01
CA ALA A 63 -10.00 13.31 1.24
C ALA A 63 -10.23 11.79 1.29
N ARG A 64 -10.68 11.19 0.17
CA ARG A 64 -10.83 9.73 0.05
C ARG A 64 -9.50 9.00 0.23
N ALA A 65 -8.44 9.51 -0.39
CA ALA A 65 -7.11 8.95 -0.24
C ALA A 65 -6.62 9.02 1.22
N GLY A 66 -6.83 10.15 1.90
CA GLY A 66 -6.53 10.31 3.33
C GLY A 66 -7.30 9.31 4.20
N GLN A 67 -8.58 9.12 3.93
CA GLN A 67 -9.41 8.11 4.62
C GLN A 67 -8.88 6.70 4.41
N ALA A 68 -8.54 6.33 3.18
CA ALA A 68 -8.01 5.01 2.84
C ALA A 68 -6.66 4.74 3.54
N ILE A 69 -5.75 5.72 3.55
CA ILE A 69 -4.48 5.61 4.27
C ILE A 69 -4.72 5.43 5.77
N ALA A 70 -5.60 6.24 6.37
CA ALA A 70 -5.92 6.16 7.80
C ALA A 70 -6.51 4.79 8.20
N ALA A 71 -7.32 4.19 7.33
CA ALA A 71 -7.93 2.87 7.56
C ALA A 71 -6.89 1.73 7.65
N HIS A 72 -5.74 1.87 6.98
CA HIS A 72 -4.63 0.91 7.00
C HIS A 72 -3.51 1.29 7.98
N ALA A 73 -3.67 2.35 8.78
CA ALA A 73 -2.69 2.84 9.73
C ALA A 73 -3.10 2.57 11.19
N GLY A 74 -2.27 2.95 12.17
CA GLY A 74 -2.54 2.75 13.59
C GLY A 74 -2.72 1.28 13.96
N ASP A 75 -3.71 0.97 14.78
CA ASP A 75 -3.99 -0.39 15.25
C ASP A 75 -4.21 -1.41 14.13
N THR A 76 -4.78 -0.99 13.01
CA THR A 76 -4.96 -1.86 11.84
C THR A 76 -3.62 -2.30 11.27
N MET A 77 -2.63 -1.40 11.23
CA MET A 77 -1.29 -1.71 10.76
C MET A 77 -0.56 -2.63 11.74
N ILE A 78 -0.50 -2.29 13.03
CA ILE A 78 0.33 -3.03 13.99
C ILE A 78 -0.15 -4.47 14.18
N LYS A 79 -1.45 -4.76 14.03
CA LYS A 79 -2.02 -6.11 14.05
C LYS A 79 -1.45 -7.02 12.95
N LEU A 80 -0.90 -6.45 11.90
CA LEU A 80 -0.27 -7.20 10.81
C LEU A 80 1.19 -7.60 11.12
N PHE A 81 1.70 -7.30 12.31
CA PHE A 81 3.08 -7.59 12.74
C PHE A 81 3.13 -8.41 14.04
N PRO A 82 2.44 -9.58 14.11
CA PRO A 82 2.63 -10.47 15.23
C PRO A 82 4.09 -10.96 15.27
N GLU A 83 4.57 -11.33 16.47
CA GLU A 83 5.90 -11.93 16.61
C GLU A 83 6.06 -13.13 15.67
N ASP A 84 7.30 -13.41 15.25
CA ASP A 84 7.64 -14.51 14.35
C ASP A 84 7.03 -14.46 12.93
N SER A 85 6.51 -13.30 12.50
CA SER A 85 5.89 -13.11 11.19
C SER A 85 6.81 -12.53 10.11
N LEU A 86 8.12 -12.77 10.18
CA LEU A 86 9.11 -12.25 9.21
C LEU A 86 9.47 -13.21 8.08
N ASN A 87 8.59 -14.12 7.74
CA ASN A 87 8.82 -15.05 6.64
C ASN A 87 9.01 -14.31 5.31
N ALA A 88 9.89 -14.86 4.45
CA ALA A 88 10.05 -14.31 3.10
C ALA A 88 8.70 -14.25 2.35
N PRO A 89 8.47 -13.23 1.56
CA PRO A 89 9.37 -12.15 1.13
C PRO A 89 9.29 -10.86 1.99
N SER A 90 8.95 -10.94 3.28
CA SER A 90 8.89 -9.76 4.16
C SER A 90 10.23 -9.01 4.19
N GLU A 91 10.17 -7.67 4.17
CA GLU A 91 11.31 -6.76 4.37
C GLU A 91 11.22 -6.04 5.71
N ALA A 92 10.35 -6.50 6.62
CA ALA A 92 10.26 -5.95 7.97
C ALA A 92 11.48 -6.39 8.81
N SER A 93 12.00 -5.46 9.62
CA SER A 93 13.13 -5.73 10.51
C SER A 93 12.67 -6.39 11.81
N PRO A 94 13.45 -7.33 12.38
CA PRO A 94 13.22 -7.86 13.74
C PRO A 94 13.23 -6.79 14.84
N SER A 95 13.85 -5.62 14.60
CA SER A 95 13.86 -4.50 15.55
C SER A 95 12.47 -3.97 15.90
N ILE A 96 11.46 -4.26 15.07
CA ILE A 96 10.05 -3.89 15.34
C ILE A 96 9.61 -4.31 16.74
N TRP A 97 9.90 -5.53 17.15
CA TRP A 97 9.46 -6.04 18.47
C TRP A 97 10.33 -5.54 19.62
N ASN A 98 11.61 -5.26 19.37
CA ASN A 98 12.49 -4.66 20.37
C ASN A 98 12.15 -3.18 20.62
N GLU A 99 11.62 -2.50 19.61
CA GLU A 99 11.28 -1.08 19.62
C GLU A 99 9.79 -0.85 19.34
N TRP A 100 8.93 -1.73 19.87
CA TRP A 100 7.50 -1.76 19.61
C TRP A 100 6.80 -0.42 19.84
N SER A 101 7.17 0.29 20.93
CA SER A 101 6.61 1.62 21.22
C SER A 101 6.90 2.63 20.11
N GLN A 102 8.10 2.60 19.53
CA GLN A 102 8.47 3.49 18.44
C GLN A 102 7.76 3.08 17.14
N PHE A 103 7.70 1.77 16.84
CA PHE A 103 6.99 1.26 15.68
C PHE A 103 5.49 1.60 15.72
N SER A 104 4.82 1.35 16.83
CA SER A 104 3.39 1.69 17.02
C SER A 104 3.16 3.20 16.98
N GLY A 105 4.10 4.00 17.51
CA GLY A 105 4.07 5.46 17.44
C GLY A 105 4.11 5.98 15.99
N TYR A 106 4.89 5.35 15.09
CA TYR A 106 4.85 5.69 13.66
C TYR A 106 3.53 5.31 13.01
N ALA A 107 2.96 4.16 13.35
CA ALA A 107 1.66 3.74 12.82
C ALA A 107 0.55 4.72 13.21
N ASP A 108 0.53 5.17 14.47
CA ASP A 108 -0.42 6.17 14.97
C ASP A 108 -0.18 7.55 14.36
N SER A 109 1.06 7.95 14.20
CA SER A 109 1.43 9.21 13.53
C SER A 109 0.95 9.23 12.08
N LEU A 110 1.06 8.12 11.37
CA LEU A 110 0.54 7.98 10.01
C LEU A 110 -0.99 8.13 10.00
N ARG A 111 -1.70 7.44 10.89
CA ARG A 111 -3.16 7.54 11.02
C ARG A 111 -3.60 8.98 11.27
N THR A 112 -3.01 9.63 12.25
CA THR A 112 -3.36 11.00 12.63
C THR A 112 -3.05 11.99 11.49
N SER A 113 -1.90 11.85 10.82
CA SER A 113 -1.53 12.71 9.70
C SER A 113 -2.44 12.51 8.49
N ALA A 114 -2.85 11.27 8.20
CA ALA A 114 -3.78 10.96 7.13
C ALA A 114 -5.19 11.51 7.40
N GLN A 115 -5.66 11.44 8.65
CA GLN A 115 -6.92 12.05 9.08
C GLN A 115 -6.86 13.58 8.98
N SER A 116 -5.74 14.20 9.34
CA SER A 116 -5.53 15.65 9.17
C SER A 116 -5.59 16.05 7.70
N LEU A 117 -4.90 15.30 6.81
CA LEU A 117 -4.95 15.53 5.37
C LEU A 117 -6.38 15.45 4.84
N LYS A 118 -7.14 14.40 5.24
CA LYS A 118 -8.55 14.25 4.91
C LYS A 118 -9.36 15.48 5.34
N GLY A 119 -9.26 15.87 6.61
CA GLY A 119 -10.04 16.98 7.16
C GLY A 119 -9.76 18.31 6.47
N LEU A 120 -8.49 18.60 6.15
CA LEU A 120 -8.11 19.81 5.42
C LEU A 120 -8.69 19.82 3.99
N ALA A 121 -8.66 18.69 3.31
CA ALA A 121 -9.20 18.57 1.96
C ALA A 121 -10.73 18.72 1.94
N GLU A 122 -11.44 18.12 2.91
CA GLU A 122 -12.90 18.25 3.07
C GLU A 122 -13.34 19.67 3.38
N GLN A 123 -12.52 20.45 4.10
CA GLN A 123 -12.78 21.85 4.42
C GLN A 123 -12.45 22.80 3.27
N GLY A 124 -11.94 22.31 2.15
CA GLY A 124 -11.51 23.13 1.02
C GLY A 124 -10.30 24.02 1.34
N ALA A 125 -9.40 23.56 2.21
CA ALA A 125 -8.21 24.29 2.56
C ALA A 125 -7.34 24.59 1.32
N ASP A 126 -6.57 25.69 1.39
CA ASP A 126 -5.63 26.06 0.33
C ASP A 126 -4.69 24.90 -0.03
N GLN A 127 -4.40 24.72 -1.32
CA GLN A 127 -3.56 23.66 -1.84
C GLN A 127 -2.18 23.62 -1.16
N LYS A 128 -1.61 24.77 -0.77
CA LYS A 128 -0.32 24.81 -0.06
C LYS A 128 -0.44 24.22 1.34
N VAL A 129 -1.57 24.44 2.02
CA VAL A 129 -1.84 23.86 3.35
C VAL A 129 -1.98 22.35 3.24
N VAL A 130 -2.72 21.87 2.25
CA VAL A 130 -2.88 20.42 1.96
C VAL A 130 -1.53 19.81 1.59
N ALA A 131 -0.71 20.47 0.79
CA ALA A 131 0.62 20.00 0.41
C ALA A 131 1.57 19.89 1.63
N ALA A 132 1.51 20.86 2.57
CA ALA A 132 2.30 20.80 3.79
C ALA A 132 1.87 19.62 4.69
N ALA A 133 0.57 19.38 4.84
CA ALA A 133 0.04 18.23 5.58
C ALA A 133 0.45 16.89 4.93
N PHE A 134 0.37 16.81 3.61
CA PHE A 134 0.85 15.65 2.86
C PHE A 134 2.35 15.40 3.05
N GLY A 135 3.18 16.45 3.00
CA GLY A 135 4.61 16.37 3.26
C GLY A 135 4.93 15.82 4.64
N LYS A 136 4.20 16.27 5.68
CA LYS A 136 4.32 15.75 7.05
C LYS A 136 3.97 14.26 7.12
N MET A 137 2.87 13.86 6.52
CA MET A 137 2.45 12.45 6.44
C MET A 137 3.50 11.58 5.73
N ALA A 138 4.00 12.03 4.58
CA ALA A 138 5.04 11.32 3.82
C ALA A 138 6.35 11.18 4.60
N GLY A 139 6.70 12.18 5.43
CA GLY A 139 7.82 12.12 6.35
C GLY A 139 7.72 10.98 7.36
N THR A 140 6.52 10.68 7.86
CA THR A 140 6.28 9.54 8.75
C THR A 140 6.57 8.21 8.06
N CYS A 141 6.15 8.04 6.81
CA CYS A 141 6.44 6.84 6.01
C CYS A 141 7.96 6.62 5.87
N LYS A 142 8.68 7.70 5.54
CA LYS A 142 10.14 7.67 5.40
C LYS A 142 10.80 7.24 6.71
N ALA A 143 10.48 7.90 7.81
CA ALA A 143 11.09 7.64 9.12
C ALA A 143 10.87 6.20 9.60
N CYS A 144 9.63 5.68 9.47
CA CYS A 144 9.32 4.31 9.81
C CYS A 144 10.10 3.30 8.94
N HIS A 145 10.17 3.51 7.63
CA HIS A 145 10.90 2.62 6.72
C HIS A 145 12.42 2.69 6.94
N GLU A 146 12.97 3.83 7.33
CA GLU A 146 14.40 3.95 7.68
C GLU A 146 14.74 3.16 8.94
N ALA A 147 13.83 3.11 9.93
CA ALA A 147 14.04 2.41 11.19
C ALA A 147 13.75 0.90 11.10
N PHE A 148 12.69 0.52 10.37
CA PHE A 148 12.07 -0.81 10.49
C PHE A 148 11.99 -1.61 9.19
N ARG A 149 12.54 -1.12 8.07
CA ARG A 149 12.62 -1.87 6.82
C ARG A 149 14.05 -2.28 6.52
N ILE A 150 14.27 -3.56 6.22
CA ILE A 150 15.57 -4.09 5.79
C ILE A 150 15.91 -3.47 4.43
N LYS A 151 17.09 -2.86 4.35
CA LYS A 151 17.64 -2.34 3.09
C LYS A 151 18.26 -3.50 2.31
N LYS A 152 17.87 -3.64 1.06
CA LYS A 152 18.52 -4.52 0.09
C LYS A 152 19.68 -3.82 -0.57
#